data_96b60f7aeb43f95b3cc5e37d5bf355c1
#
_entry.id   96b60f7aeb43f95b3cc5e37d5bf355c1
#
_cell.length_a   1.000
_cell.length_b   1.000
_cell.length_c   1.000
_cell.angle_alpha   90.00
_cell.angle_beta   90.00
_cell.angle_gamma   90.00
#
_symmetry.space_group_name_H-M   'P 1'
#
loop_
_entity.id
_entity.type
_entity.pdbx_description
1 polymer ?
#
loop_
_entity_poly.entity_id
_entity_poly.type
_entity_poly.pdbx_seq_one_letter_code
_entity_poly.pdbx_strand_id
1 'polypeptide(L)'
;MKLFRSDLEKHISNQLFEISTDSLNLDDIQVVDDTLSCTLSVEHAPNGYRVHGSLGVTFIEKCDRCLTRIDEILESSLNLILTDNEALLNDENMDVIHFSDSEEFIDLSPIIHDLILIEEPVKRLCNETCKGLCPNCGKNQNESQCNCGPREVESIWGHLKDLKHKNLE
;
A
#
# COMPACT_ATOMS: atom_id res chain seq x y z
N MET A 1 -13.42 -5.90 8.61
CA MET A 1 -13.48 -7.39 8.69
C MET A 1 -13.41 -7.81 10.15
N LYS A 2 -14.42 -8.53 10.64
CA LYS A 2 -14.48 -8.97 12.03
C LYS A 2 -14.08 -10.45 12.15
N LEU A 3 -13.17 -10.73 13.06
CA LEU A 3 -12.77 -12.08 13.42
C LEU A 3 -13.30 -12.37 14.84
N PHE A 4 -14.19 -13.33 14.95
CA PHE A 4 -14.83 -13.64 16.22
C PHE A 4 -13.96 -14.56 17.07
N ARG A 5 -14.11 -14.48 18.41
CA ARG A 5 -13.40 -15.37 19.35
C ARG A 5 -13.64 -16.85 19.03
N SER A 6 -14.87 -17.21 18.66
CA SER A 6 -15.19 -18.57 18.24
C SER A 6 -14.39 -19.04 17.02
N ASP A 7 -13.94 -18.12 16.17
CA ASP A 7 -13.11 -18.44 15.00
C ASP A 7 -11.63 -18.58 15.40
N LEU A 8 -11.17 -17.76 16.36
CA LEU A 8 -9.84 -17.88 16.95
C LEU A 8 -9.62 -19.22 17.64
N GLU A 9 -10.65 -19.73 18.33
CA GLU A 9 -10.62 -21.01 19.03
C GLU A 9 -10.64 -22.23 18.08
N LYS A 10 -11.18 -22.09 16.86
CA LYS A 10 -11.33 -23.16 15.86
C LYS A 10 -10.10 -23.25 15.00
N HIS A 11 -8.98 -23.14 15.28
CA HIS A 11 -7.82 -23.37 14.41
C HIS A 11 -8.13 -23.23 12.91
N ILE A 12 -8.13 -21.99 12.43
CA ILE A 12 -8.33 -21.64 11.03
C ILE A 12 -7.01 -21.85 10.26
N SER A 13 -7.08 -22.52 9.12
CA SER A 13 -5.93 -22.70 8.26
C SER A 13 -6.26 -22.30 6.82
N ASN A 14 -5.56 -21.30 6.30
CA ASN A 14 -5.68 -20.79 4.93
C ASN A 14 -7.14 -20.54 4.49
N GLN A 15 -7.94 -19.98 5.37
CA GLN A 15 -9.33 -19.65 5.06
C GLN A 15 -9.38 -18.34 4.26
N LEU A 16 -10.10 -18.36 3.13
CA LEU A 16 -10.35 -17.21 2.31
C LEU A 16 -11.49 -16.36 2.91
N PHE A 17 -11.25 -15.06 3.00
CA PHE A 17 -12.22 -14.04 3.36
C PHE A 17 -12.34 -13.03 2.23
N GLU A 18 -13.55 -12.64 1.90
CA GLU A 18 -13.83 -11.54 1.00
C GLU A 18 -14.19 -10.30 1.83
N ILE A 19 -13.50 -9.19 1.57
CA ILE A 19 -13.65 -7.96 2.33
C ILE A 19 -14.15 -6.89 1.37
N SER A 20 -15.31 -6.28 1.66
CA SER A 20 -15.81 -5.15 0.89
C SER A 20 -14.89 -3.93 1.04
N THR A 21 -14.51 -3.33 -0.07
CA THR A 21 -13.69 -2.11 -0.12
C THR A 21 -14.35 -0.94 0.59
N ASP A 22 -15.69 -0.86 0.53
CA ASP A 22 -16.46 0.16 1.25
C ASP A 22 -16.24 0.12 2.77
N SER A 23 -15.95 -1.07 3.32
CA SER A 23 -15.69 -1.25 4.75
C SER A 23 -14.30 -0.79 5.20
N LEU A 24 -13.40 -0.50 4.26
CA LEU A 24 -12.00 -0.16 4.50
C LEU A 24 -11.71 1.35 4.39
N ASN A 25 -12.70 2.18 3.99
CA ASN A 25 -12.54 3.64 3.82
C ASN A 25 -11.33 4.01 2.95
N LEU A 26 -11.20 3.38 1.79
CA LEU A 26 -10.12 3.61 0.82
C LEU A 26 -10.42 4.83 -0.08
N ASP A 27 -10.86 5.98 0.49
CA ASP A 27 -11.40 7.12 -0.25
C ASP A 27 -10.46 7.70 -1.31
N ASP A 28 -9.16 7.63 -1.08
CA ASP A 28 -8.13 8.16 -1.99
C ASP A 28 -7.52 7.08 -2.92
N ILE A 29 -7.90 5.82 -2.75
CA ILE A 29 -7.33 4.69 -3.47
C ILE A 29 -8.39 4.06 -4.38
N GLN A 30 -8.10 4.00 -5.68
CA GLN A 30 -8.96 3.31 -6.63
C GLN A 30 -8.54 1.85 -6.77
N VAL A 31 -9.45 0.95 -6.48
CA VAL A 31 -9.27 -0.50 -6.66
C VAL A 31 -10.14 -1.01 -7.80
N VAL A 32 -9.72 -2.12 -8.42
CA VAL A 32 -10.43 -2.71 -9.57
C VAL A 32 -11.73 -3.37 -9.12
N ASP A 33 -11.67 -4.09 -8.00
CA ASP A 33 -12.77 -4.91 -7.50
C ASP A 33 -13.40 -4.29 -6.26
N ASP A 34 -14.71 -4.47 -6.11
CA ASP A 34 -15.45 -4.02 -4.92
C ASP A 34 -15.15 -4.89 -3.69
N THR A 35 -14.41 -5.97 -3.87
CA THR A 35 -13.99 -6.89 -2.80
C THR A 35 -12.52 -7.25 -2.91
N LEU A 36 -11.86 -7.35 -1.77
CA LEU A 36 -10.48 -7.81 -1.62
C LEU A 36 -10.46 -9.25 -1.12
N SER A 37 -9.50 -10.02 -1.61
CA SER A 37 -9.27 -11.37 -1.11
C SER A 37 -8.22 -11.37 0.00
N CYS A 38 -8.58 -11.94 1.16
CA CYS A 38 -7.68 -12.11 2.29
C CYS A 38 -7.68 -13.57 2.73
N THR A 39 -6.52 -14.19 2.72
CA THR A 39 -6.37 -15.58 3.21
C THR A 39 -5.72 -15.54 4.58
N LEU A 40 -6.39 -16.09 5.60
CA LEU A 40 -5.90 -16.07 6.98
C LEU A 40 -5.76 -17.48 7.56
N SER A 41 -4.77 -17.60 8.43
CA SER A 41 -4.57 -18.70 9.35
C SER A 41 -4.52 -18.18 10.78
N VAL A 42 -5.08 -18.91 11.72
CA VAL A 42 -5.07 -18.60 13.14
C VAL A 42 -4.50 -19.78 13.91
N GLU A 43 -3.50 -19.51 14.73
CA GLU A 43 -2.81 -20.49 15.56
C GLU A 43 -2.81 -20.04 17.02
N HIS A 44 -2.90 -20.99 17.95
CA HIS A 44 -2.70 -20.69 19.36
C HIS A 44 -1.22 -20.34 19.64
N ALA A 45 -1.01 -19.23 20.32
CA ALA A 45 0.29 -18.81 20.83
C ALA A 45 0.30 -18.91 22.36
N PRO A 46 1.48 -18.97 23.03
CA PRO A 46 1.57 -19.13 24.49
C PRO A 46 0.81 -18.06 25.30
N ASN A 47 0.64 -16.86 24.71
CA ASN A 47 -0.02 -15.71 25.34
C ASN A 47 -1.15 -15.15 24.46
N GLY A 48 -1.90 -15.98 23.74
CA GLY A 48 -3.01 -15.54 22.89
C GLY A 48 -3.09 -16.26 21.55
N TYR A 49 -3.25 -15.51 20.46
CA TYR A 49 -3.43 -16.05 19.12
C TYR A 49 -2.47 -15.38 18.14
N ARG A 50 -1.87 -16.16 17.27
CA ARG A 50 -1.15 -15.66 16.09
C ARG A 50 -2.08 -15.70 14.89
N VAL A 51 -2.27 -14.55 14.26
CA VAL A 51 -3.03 -14.40 13.01
C VAL A 51 -2.03 -14.06 11.91
N HIS A 52 -1.98 -14.89 10.88
CA HIS A 52 -1.10 -14.64 9.74
C HIS A 52 -1.79 -15.00 8.44
N GLY A 53 -1.34 -14.38 7.35
CA GLY A 53 -1.93 -14.64 6.05
C GLY A 53 -1.44 -13.68 4.97
N SER A 54 -2.19 -13.61 3.87
CA SER A 54 -1.91 -12.74 2.74
C SER A 54 -3.15 -11.99 2.30
N LEU A 55 -2.93 -10.77 1.82
CA LEU A 55 -3.93 -9.89 1.25
C LEU A 55 -3.57 -9.63 -0.21
N GLY A 56 -4.52 -9.83 -1.13
CA GLY A 56 -4.40 -9.46 -2.54
C GLY A 56 -5.33 -8.31 -2.89
N VAL A 57 -4.79 -7.26 -3.52
CA VAL A 57 -5.54 -6.10 -4.00
C VAL A 57 -5.01 -5.65 -5.36
N THR A 58 -5.89 -5.21 -6.26
CA THR A 58 -5.50 -4.65 -7.56
C THR A 58 -5.88 -3.18 -7.59
N PHE A 59 -4.86 -2.31 -7.68
CA PHE A 59 -5.03 -0.86 -7.77
C PHE A 59 -5.24 -0.41 -9.21
N ILE A 60 -6.07 0.64 -9.36
CA ILE A 60 -6.18 1.41 -10.60
C ILE A 60 -5.32 2.65 -10.44
N GLU A 61 -4.20 2.67 -11.14
CA GLU A 61 -3.25 3.75 -11.04
C GLU A 61 -3.00 4.46 -12.39
N LYS A 62 -2.36 5.61 -12.35
CA LYS A 62 -1.87 6.31 -13.55
C LYS A 62 -0.36 6.43 -13.47
N CYS A 63 0.30 6.12 -14.59
CA CYS A 63 1.73 6.31 -14.69
C CYS A 63 2.11 7.77 -14.46
N ASP A 64 3.04 8.05 -13.52
CA ASP A 64 3.48 9.42 -13.18
C ASP A 64 4.18 10.15 -14.35
N ARG A 65 4.62 9.41 -15.39
CA ARG A 65 5.30 9.98 -16.54
C ARG A 65 4.40 10.17 -17.76
N CYS A 66 3.55 9.21 -18.09
CA CYS A 66 2.77 9.24 -19.33
C CYS A 66 1.26 9.25 -19.12
N LEU A 67 0.79 9.21 -17.88
CA LEU A 67 -0.61 9.23 -17.44
C LEU A 67 -1.46 8.06 -17.98
N THR A 68 -0.84 7.05 -18.57
CA THR A 68 -1.53 5.83 -18.99
C THR A 68 -1.99 5.08 -17.75
N ARG A 69 -3.23 4.57 -17.78
CA ARG A 69 -3.76 3.71 -16.73
C ARG A 69 -2.93 2.43 -16.63
N ILE A 70 -2.64 2.04 -15.42
CA ILE A 70 -1.98 0.78 -15.04
C ILE A 70 -2.82 0.11 -13.97
N ASP A 71 -2.95 -1.21 -14.05
CA ASP A 71 -3.55 -2.02 -12.99
C ASP A 71 -2.39 -2.75 -12.31
N GLU A 72 -2.14 -2.42 -11.03
CA GLU A 72 -1.03 -2.96 -10.25
C GLU A 72 -1.55 -3.92 -9.20
N ILE A 73 -1.06 -5.16 -9.23
CA ILE A 73 -1.44 -6.19 -8.28
C ILE A 73 -0.49 -6.10 -7.09
N LEU A 74 -1.05 -5.89 -5.92
CA LEU A 74 -0.35 -5.92 -4.66
C LEU A 74 -0.65 -7.20 -3.92
N GLU A 75 0.39 -7.85 -3.41
CA GLU A 75 0.30 -8.94 -2.44
C GLU A 75 1.06 -8.55 -1.18
N SER A 76 0.34 -8.42 -0.08
CA SER A 76 0.93 -8.10 1.23
C SER A 76 0.70 -9.22 2.22
N SER A 77 1.61 -9.34 3.19
CA SER A 77 1.53 -10.34 4.25
C SER A 77 1.07 -9.71 5.56
N LEU A 78 0.06 -10.32 6.18
CA LEU A 78 -0.39 -9.99 7.53
C LEU A 78 0.26 -10.97 8.52
N ASN A 79 0.81 -10.47 9.62
CA ASN A 79 1.33 -11.30 10.72
C ASN A 79 1.22 -10.51 12.02
N LEU A 80 0.27 -10.87 12.87
CA LEU A 80 -0.01 -10.18 14.11
C LEU A 80 -0.28 -11.15 15.25
N ILE A 81 -0.10 -10.68 16.49
CA ILE A 81 -0.37 -11.41 17.70
C ILE A 81 -1.49 -10.71 18.45
N LEU A 82 -2.54 -11.46 18.77
CA LEU A 82 -3.64 -11.02 19.61
C LEU A 82 -3.39 -11.53 21.04
N THR A 83 -3.30 -10.62 22.01
CA THR A 83 -3.00 -10.99 23.39
C THR A 83 -3.66 -10.05 24.38
N ASP A 84 -3.95 -10.54 25.57
CA ASP A 84 -4.35 -9.77 26.75
C ASP A 84 -3.15 -9.35 27.62
N ASN A 85 -1.96 -9.84 27.30
CA ASN A 85 -0.74 -9.57 28.07
C ASN A 85 -0.14 -8.22 27.72
N GLU A 86 -0.32 -7.21 28.59
CA GLU A 86 0.21 -5.86 28.42
C GLU A 86 1.74 -5.80 28.27
N ALA A 87 2.47 -6.78 28.78
CA ALA A 87 3.93 -6.80 28.66
C ALA A 87 4.40 -7.03 27.21
N LEU A 88 3.58 -7.66 26.38
CA LEU A 88 3.89 -7.90 24.96
C LEU A 88 3.52 -6.72 24.06
N LEU A 89 2.64 -5.83 24.48
CA LEU A 89 2.21 -4.67 23.68
C LEU A 89 3.33 -3.66 23.41
N ASN A 90 4.44 -3.72 24.13
CA ASN A 90 5.59 -2.85 23.95
C ASN A 90 6.73 -3.50 23.13
N ASP A 91 6.50 -4.66 22.52
CA ASP A 91 7.52 -5.32 21.69
C ASP A 91 7.54 -4.67 20.29
N GLU A 92 8.57 -3.87 20.03
CA GLU A 92 8.76 -3.15 18.73
C GLU A 92 9.01 -4.09 17.53
N ASN A 93 9.24 -5.38 17.78
CA ASN A 93 9.56 -6.33 16.71
C ASN A 93 8.35 -7.11 16.19
N MET A 94 7.17 -6.94 16.80
CA MET A 94 5.95 -7.68 16.42
C MET A 94 4.74 -6.75 16.42
N ASP A 95 3.86 -6.96 15.46
CA ASP A 95 2.55 -6.31 15.44
C ASP A 95 1.64 -6.98 16.48
N VAL A 96 1.63 -6.43 17.67
CA VAL A 96 0.87 -6.95 18.81
C VAL A 96 -0.37 -6.09 19.05
N ILE A 97 -1.52 -6.73 19.15
CA ILE A 97 -2.80 -6.08 19.37
C ILE A 97 -3.39 -6.59 20.68
N HIS A 98 -3.84 -5.65 21.50
CA HIS A 98 -4.57 -6.00 22.70
C HIS A 98 -5.94 -6.62 22.33
N PHE A 99 -6.21 -7.81 22.82
CA PHE A 99 -7.47 -8.51 22.69
C PHE A 99 -7.86 -9.13 24.04
N SER A 100 -8.71 -8.40 24.76
CA SER A 100 -9.16 -8.80 26.11
C SER A 100 -10.06 -10.03 26.04
N ASP A 101 -10.04 -10.83 27.13
CA ASP A 101 -10.93 -11.99 27.28
C ASP A 101 -12.42 -11.64 27.26
N SER A 102 -12.77 -10.39 27.53
CA SER A 102 -14.15 -9.89 27.48
C SER A 102 -14.62 -9.50 26.06
N GLU A 103 -13.73 -9.42 25.08
CA GLU A 103 -14.07 -9.05 23.71
C GLU A 103 -14.54 -10.24 22.90
N GLU A 104 -15.67 -10.10 22.22
CA GLU A 104 -16.27 -11.16 21.40
C GLU A 104 -15.66 -11.27 20.01
N PHE A 105 -15.13 -10.15 19.48
CA PHE A 105 -14.51 -10.09 18.16
C PHE A 105 -13.42 -9.00 18.12
N ILE A 106 -12.50 -9.15 17.19
CA ILE A 106 -11.57 -8.10 16.80
C ILE A 106 -11.92 -7.62 15.39
N ASP A 107 -11.86 -6.30 15.16
CA ASP A 107 -11.99 -5.71 13.83
C ASP A 107 -10.62 -5.49 13.20
N LEU A 108 -10.32 -6.25 12.16
CA LEU A 108 -9.07 -6.15 11.40
C LEU A 108 -9.14 -5.09 10.28
N SER A 109 -10.29 -4.43 10.04
CA SER A 109 -10.42 -3.44 8.97
C SER A 109 -9.42 -2.30 9.07
N PRO A 110 -9.13 -1.70 10.24
CA PRO A 110 -8.12 -0.65 10.35
C PRO A 110 -6.71 -1.14 9.98
N ILE A 111 -6.37 -2.36 10.40
CA ILE A 111 -5.04 -2.93 10.14
C ILE A 111 -4.87 -3.22 8.65
N ILE A 112 -5.90 -3.78 8.01
CA ILE A 112 -5.91 -4.07 6.58
C ILE A 112 -5.83 -2.77 5.77
N HIS A 113 -6.55 -1.73 6.21
CA HIS A 113 -6.47 -0.39 5.63
C HIS A 113 -5.04 0.15 5.69
N ASP A 114 -4.40 0.15 6.86
CA ASP A 114 -3.05 0.66 7.04
C ASP A 114 -2.02 -0.14 6.24
N LEU A 115 -2.20 -1.46 6.16
CA LEU A 115 -1.37 -2.35 5.35
C LEU A 115 -1.43 -1.99 3.87
N ILE A 116 -2.63 -1.72 3.33
CA ILE A 116 -2.84 -1.29 1.95
C ILE A 116 -2.15 0.06 1.69
N LEU A 117 -2.29 1.02 2.60
CA LEU A 117 -1.65 2.34 2.48
C LEU A 117 -0.12 2.29 2.49
N ILE A 118 0.45 1.44 3.33
CA ILE A 118 1.92 1.30 3.45
C ILE A 118 2.51 0.70 2.16
N GLU A 119 1.80 -0.21 1.54
CA GLU A 119 2.26 -0.91 0.34
C GLU A 119 1.99 -0.12 -0.95
N GLU A 120 1.24 0.97 -0.90
CA GLU A 120 1.00 1.81 -2.07
C GLU A 120 2.34 2.32 -2.64
N PRO A 121 2.62 2.10 -3.93
CA PRO A 121 3.91 2.46 -4.49
C PRO A 121 4.08 3.99 -4.59
N VAL A 122 5.17 4.51 -4.03
CA VAL A 122 5.53 5.94 -4.08
C VAL A 122 5.74 6.42 -5.53
N LYS A 123 6.06 5.51 -6.45
CA LYS A 123 6.31 5.83 -7.85
C LYS A 123 5.61 4.84 -8.75
N ARG A 124 4.68 5.34 -9.53
CA ARG A 124 3.82 4.56 -10.42
C ARG A 124 4.31 4.70 -11.86
N LEU A 125 4.82 3.63 -12.43
CA LEU A 125 5.33 3.62 -13.80
C LEU A 125 4.74 2.48 -14.60
N CYS A 126 4.25 2.76 -15.83
CA CYS A 126 3.80 1.71 -16.73
C CYS A 126 4.93 0.74 -17.16
N ASN A 127 6.17 1.23 -17.17
CA ASN A 127 7.40 0.46 -17.26
C ASN A 127 8.60 1.32 -16.84
N GLU A 128 9.72 0.72 -16.49
CA GLU A 128 10.94 1.40 -16.04
C GLU A 128 11.51 2.36 -17.08
N THR A 129 11.37 2.02 -18.37
CA THR A 129 11.88 2.81 -19.51
C THR A 129 10.85 3.80 -20.07
N CYS A 130 9.78 4.08 -19.34
CA CYS A 130 8.72 5.00 -19.76
C CYS A 130 9.30 6.37 -20.12
N LYS A 131 9.05 6.82 -21.37
CA LYS A 131 9.51 8.09 -21.91
C LYS A 131 8.68 9.29 -21.48
N GLY A 132 7.49 9.04 -20.92
CA GLY A 132 6.56 10.07 -20.47
C GLY A 132 5.84 10.81 -21.58
N LEU A 133 5.32 11.99 -21.21
CA LEU A 133 4.68 12.93 -22.14
C LEU A 133 5.70 13.95 -22.67
N CYS A 134 5.50 14.39 -23.89
CA CYS A 134 6.27 15.50 -24.43
C CYS A 134 5.97 16.79 -23.65
N PRO A 135 6.98 17.52 -23.14
CA PRO A 135 6.78 18.72 -22.33
C PRO A 135 6.19 19.90 -23.14
N ASN A 136 6.23 19.85 -24.47
CA ASN A 136 5.72 20.92 -25.33
C ASN A 136 4.28 20.66 -25.79
N CYS A 137 3.94 19.43 -26.21
CA CYS A 137 2.65 19.13 -26.82
C CYS A 137 1.82 18.08 -26.06
N GLY A 138 2.33 17.52 -24.96
CA GLY A 138 1.61 16.53 -24.17
C GLY A 138 1.47 15.14 -24.79
N LYS A 139 2.06 14.88 -25.96
CA LYS A 139 1.95 13.60 -26.63
C LYS A 139 2.70 12.51 -25.90
N ASN A 140 2.11 11.32 -25.77
CA ASN A 140 2.76 10.17 -25.14
C ASN A 140 3.91 9.67 -26.03
N GLN A 141 5.15 9.83 -25.53
CA GLN A 141 6.36 9.45 -26.27
C GLN A 141 6.63 7.94 -26.33
N ASN A 142 5.86 7.14 -25.59
CA ASN A 142 5.93 5.69 -25.69
C ASN A 142 5.17 5.18 -26.92
N GLU A 143 4.12 5.89 -27.35
CA GLU A 143 3.27 5.50 -28.47
C GLU A 143 3.75 6.07 -29.81
N SER A 144 4.20 7.33 -29.78
CA SER A 144 4.63 8.00 -31.00
C SER A 144 5.55 9.18 -30.72
N GLN A 145 6.54 9.37 -31.57
CA GLN A 145 7.43 10.55 -31.51
C GLN A 145 6.69 11.81 -32.00
N CYS A 146 7.01 12.94 -31.42
CA CYS A 146 6.59 14.26 -31.87
C CYS A 146 7.79 15.02 -32.47
N ASN A 147 7.52 16.01 -33.31
CA ASN A 147 8.55 16.85 -33.91
C ASN A 147 8.84 18.14 -33.11
N CYS A 148 8.48 18.16 -31.83
CA CYS A 148 8.77 19.28 -30.95
C CYS A 148 10.26 19.29 -30.62
N GLY A 149 10.90 20.46 -30.78
CA GLY A 149 12.26 20.68 -30.29
C GLY A 149 12.35 20.66 -28.76
N PRO A 150 13.56 20.62 -28.20
CA PRO A 150 13.76 20.76 -26.77
C PRO A 150 13.15 22.07 -26.28
N ARG A 151 12.44 22.02 -25.15
CA ARG A 151 11.90 23.22 -24.52
C ARG A 151 13.08 23.98 -23.88
N GLU A 152 13.37 25.16 -24.37
CA GLU A 152 14.27 26.09 -23.66
C GLU A 152 13.53 26.56 -22.40
N VAL A 153 13.87 25.99 -21.28
CA VAL A 153 13.41 26.48 -19.97
C VAL A 153 14.46 27.40 -19.45
N GLU A 154 14.19 28.71 -19.47
CA GLU A 154 14.98 29.65 -18.69
C GLU A 154 14.95 29.17 -17.22
N SER A 155 16.11 28.71 -16.76
CA SER A 155 16.22 28.20 -15.40
C SER A 155 16.08 29.35 -14.41
N ILE A 156 14.99 29.43 -13.65
CA ILE A 156 14.85 30.34 -12.50
C ILE A 156 16.04 30.25 -11.53
N TRP A 157 16.71 29.10 -11.55
CA TRP A 157 17.90 28.82 -10.75
C TRP A 157 19.23 29.25 -11.43
N GLY A 158 19.16 29.94 -12.58
CA GLY A 158 20.34 30.43 -13.29
C GLY A 158 21.24 31.25 -12.37
N HIS A 159 20.69 32.12 -11.56
CA HIS A 159 21.42 32.96 -10.59
C HIS A 159 22.15 32.17 -9.50
N LEU A 160 21.75 30.92 -9.18
CA LEU A 160 22.49 30.09 -8.23
C LEU A 160 23.85 29.62 -8.77
N LYS A 161 24.02 29.53 -10.08
CA LYS A 161 25.32 29.21 -10.70
C LYS A 161 26.33 30.32 -10.45
N ASP A 162 25.87 31.57 -10.44
CA ASP A 162 26.72 32.73 -10.20
C ASP A 162 27.18 32.82 -8.74
N LEU A 163 26.38 32.33 -7.79
CA LEU A 163 26.76 32.27 -6.37
C LEU A 163 27.84 31.21 -6.09
N LYS A 164 27.89 30.15 -6.87
CA LYS A 164 28.87 29.07 -6.70
C LYS A 164 30.28 29.54 -7.09
N HIS A 165 30.40 30.52 -8.01
CA HIS A 165 31.68 31.09 -8.42
C HIS A 165 32.19 32.19 -7.49
N LYS A 166 31.33 32.83 -6.69
CA LYS A 166 31.71 33.88 -5.74
C LYS A 166 32.28 33.39 -4.40
N ASN A 167 32.11 32.12 -4.08
CA ASN A 167 32.56 31.52 -2.81
C ASN A 167 33.89 30.74 -2.95
N LEU A 168 34.63 30.92 -4.02
CA LEU A 168 35.92 30.25 -4.29
C LEU A 168 37.11 31.21 -4.40
N GLU A 169 36.96 32.46 -3.92
CA GLU A 169 38.09 33.42 -3.71
C GLU A 169 38.36 33.64 -2.23
#